data_861ebb48bbf76887f49a3f7bb85620ac
#
_entry.id   861ebb48bbf76887f49a3f7bb85620ac
#
_cell.length_a   1.000
_cell.length_b   1.000
_cell.length_c   1.000
_cell.angle_alpha   90.00
_cell.angle_beta   90.00
_cell.angle_gamma   90.00
#
_symmetry.space_group_name_H-M   'P 1'
#
loop_
_entity.id
_entity.type
_entity.pdbx_description
1 polymer ?
#
loop_
_entity_poly.entity_id
_entity_poly.type
_entity_poly.pdbx_seq_one_letter_code
_entity_poly.pdbx_strand_id
1 'polypeptide(L)'
;YQYGQTGFSHPTDIAVTNGGGLRETIAKDKPITKGNVIAVLPFGNTITQIQVTGQQVLDMFEKSLGSILQVDKDGKTVMDENGQPLLEPSGGFLQVSGVKVYYDTNLPSGKRVLAVQVKNHTDGAYEKLDLSKTYYLTTNDFLAAGGDGYSMLGGVREEGPSMDAAFEDYLKTADLNQYEKINPNSRTISVNSKNFTMPEEQGKEQNPAKPEKDQVTNPTQPTTVKVDYKAADGFTNKTTVAEKLLPNTGSEQSIFMTVLGMFLGITVLWTSRKQEK
;
A
#
# COMPACT_ATOMS: atom_id res chain seq x y z
N TYR A 1 -2.68 -8.19 2.15
CA TYR A 1 -2.13 -9.30 1.37
C TYR A 1 -1.93 -10.54 2.22
N GLN A 2 -1.19 -10.44 3.34
CA GLN A 2 -0.88 -11.59 4.21
C GLN A 2 -2.14 -12.30 4.70
N TYR A 3 -3.11 -11.56 5.25
CA TYR A 3 -4.41 -12.13 5.66
C TYR A 3 -5.09 -12.88 4.51
N GLY A 4 -5.11 -12.28 3.32
CA GLY A 4 -5.80 -12.85 2.16
C GLY A 4 -5.19 -14.13 1.59
N GLN A 5 -4.02 -14.58 2.08
CA GLN A 5 -3.44 -15.85 1.64
C GLN A 5 -4.19 -17.07 2.21
N THR A 6 -4.83 -16.92 3.37
CA THR A 6 -5.51 -18.02 4.08
C THR A 6 -6.86 -17.63 4.67
N GLY A 7 -7.21 -16.34 4.67
CA GLY A 7 -8.40 -15.80 5.32
C GLY A 7 -9.66 -15.80 4.46
N PHE A 8 -9.55 -16.14 3.18
CA PHE A 8 -10.66 -16.23 2.22
C PHE A 8 -10.69 -17.58 1.52
N SER A 9 -11.76 -17.84 0.78
CA SER A 9 -11.94 -19.08 0.01
C SER A 9 -10.86 -19.27 -1.07
N HIS A 10 -10.25 -18.17 -1.53
CA HIS A 10 -9.16 -18.18 -2.50
C HIS A 10 -7.99 -17.32 -2.02
N PRO A 11 -6.74 -17.74 -2.28
CA PRO A 11 -5.57 -16.92 -2.01
C PRO A 11 -5.64 -15.60 -2.80
N THR A 12 -5.22 -14.52 -2.15
CA THR A 12 -5.19 -13.18 -2.75
C THR A 12 -4.04 -13.02 -3.74
N ASP A 13 -4.35 -12.72 -5.00
CA ASP A 13 -3.35 -12.38 -6.01
C ASP A 13 -2.81 -10.95 -5.79
N ILE A 14 -3.71 -10.00 -5.60
CA ILE A 14 -3.41 -8.57 -5.49
C ILE A 14 -4.11 -8.01 -4.24
N ALA A 15 -3.40 -7.22 -3.46
CA ALA A 15 -4.02 -6.46 -2.38
C ALA A 15 -3.77 -4.96 -2.58
N VAL A 16 -4.82 -4.16 -2.38
CA VAL A 16 -4.75 -2.70 -2.46
C VAL A 16 -5.51 -2.04 -1.32
N THR A 17 -5.07 -0.83 -0.96
CA THR A 17 -5.85 0.08 -0.11
C THR A 17 -5.62 1.51 -0.57
N ASN A 18 -6.62 2.36 -0.41
CA ASN A 18 -6.50 3.78 -0.73
C ASN A 18 -5.67 4.53 0.34
N GLY A 19 -4.83 5.45 -0.10
CA GLY A 19 -3.99 6.27 0.78
C GLY A 19 -4.81 7.07 1.79
N GLY A 20 -6.00 7.55 1.39
CA GLY A 20 -6.93 8.27 2.26
C GLY A 20 -7.46 7.45 3.44
N GLY A 21 -7.38 6.12 3.37
CA GLY A 21 -7.72 5.21 4.46
C GLY A 21 -6.67 5.15 5.58
N LEU A 22 -5.44 5.61 5.31
CA LEU A 22 -4.30 5.61 6.24
C LEU A 22 -4.17 7.01 6.84
N ARG A 23 -4.50 7.20 8.12
CA ARG A 23 -4.74 8.52 8.70
C ARG A 23 -3.63 9.02 9.62
N GLU A 24 -2.74 8.13 10.07
CA GLU A 24 -1.70 8.49 11.03
C GLU A 24 -0.41 7.71 10.74
N THR A 25 0.68 8.19 11.31
CA THR A 25 2.01 7.58 11.24
C THR A 25 2.32 6.87 12.56
N ILE A 26 2.92 5.68 12.48
CA ILE A 26 3.47 4.99 13.64
C ILE A 26 4.90 5.48 13.86
N ALA A 27 5.15 6.09 15.01
CA ALA A 27 6.46 6.64 15.32
C ALA A 27 7.51 5.52 15.49
N LYS A 28 8.70 5.76 14.95
CA LYS A 28 9.87 4.90 15.13
C LYS A 28 10.31 4.88 16.60
N ASP A 29 10.91 3.78 17.04
CA ASP A 29 11.51 3.59 18.38
C ASP A 29 10.52 3.76 19.56
N LYS A 30 9.24 3.60 19.31
CA LYS A 30 8.19 3.61 20.34
C LYS A 30 7.40 2.31 20.33
N PRO A 31 6.88 1.86 21.48
CA PRO A 31 5.94 0.75 21.51
C PRO A 31 4.70 1.07 20.67
N ILE A 32 4.29 0.10 19.85
CA ILE A 32 3.03 0.21 19.10
C ILE A 32 1.88 -0.20 20.02
N THR A 33 0.92 0.68 20.16
CA THR A 33 -0.29 0.44 20.96
C THR A 33 -1.51 0.19 20.08
N LYS A 34 -2.55 -0.39 20.62
CA LYS A 34 -3.85 -0.51 19.94
C LYS A 34 -4.40 0.86 19.51
N GLY A 35 -4.15 1.90 20.30
CA GLY A 35 -4.50 3.28 19.95
C GLY A 35 -3.80 3.76 18.68
N ASN A 36 -2.52 3.40 18.48
CA ASN A 36 -1.81 3.70 17.23
C ASN A 36 -2.44 2.98 16.01
N VAL A 37 -2.80 1.70 16.18
CA VAL A 37 -3.46 0.93 15.11
C VAL A 37 -4.78 1.57 14.71
N ILE A 38 -5.63 1.93 15.68
CA ILE A 38 -6.91 2.61 15.45
C ILE A 38 -6.70 4.00 14.83
N ALA A 39 -5.68 4.74 15.25
CA ALA A 39 -5.37 6.06 14.68
C ALA A 39 -4.96 5.95 13.20
N VAL A 40 -4.24 4.90 12.81
CA VAL A 40 -3.88 4.63 11.41
C VAL A 40 -5.11 4.23 10.59
N LEU A 41 -6.00 3.39 11.13
CA LEU A 41 -7.16 2.80 10.44
C LEU A 41 -8.48 3.11 11.18
N PRO A 42 -8.93 4.38 11.26
CA PRO A 42 -10.00 4.79 12.16
C PRO A 42 -11.42 4.54 11.62
N PHE A 43 -11.57 4.10 10.37
CA PHE A 43 -12.89 4.06 9.71
C PHE A 43 -13.68 2.78 9.98
N GLY A 44 -13.07 1.77 10.61
CA GLY A 44 -13.75 0.49 10.88
C GLY A 44 -14.05 -0.33 9.62
N ASN A 45 -13.38 -0.04 8.49
CA ASN A 45 -13.54 -0.82 7.26
C ASN A 45 -13.14 -2.27 7.48
N THR A 46 -13.84 -3.19 6.79
CA THR A 46 -13.50 -4.61 6.75
C THR A 46 -12.54 -4.91 5.60
N ILE A 47 -11.74 -5.97 5.75
CA ILE A 47 -10.99 -6.54 4.64
C ILE A 47 -11.99 -7.33 3.79
N THR A 48 -11.96 -7.10 2.47
CA THR A 48 -12.91 -7.68 1.53
C THR A 48 -12.18 -8.23 0.32
N GLN A 49 -12.54 -9.42 -0.13
CA GLN A 49 -12.04 -10.00 -1.37
C GLN A 49 -13.14 -9.98 -2.45
N ILE A 50 -12.75 -9.58 -3.66
CA ILE A 50 -13.58 -9.58 -4.87
C ILE A 50 -12.82 -10.23 -6.03
N GLN A 51 -13.57 -10.66 -7.06
CA GLN A 51 -12.98 -11.10 -8.32
C GLN A 51 -12.93 -9.93 -9.30
N VAL A 52 -11.81 -9.78 -9.98
CA VAL A 52 -11.61 -8.73 -11.00
C VAL A 52 -10.92 -9.33 -12.22
N THR A 53 -11.21 -8.83 -13.41
CA THR A 53 -10.44 -9.15 -14.61
C THR A 53 -9.13 -8.36 -14.64
N GLY A 54 -8.14 -8.85 -15.38
CA GLY A 54 -6.91 -8.08 -15.58
C GLY A 54 -7.16 -6.71 -16.21
N GLN A 55 -8.19 -6.56 -17.07
CA GLN A 55 -8.57 -5.25 -17.59
C GLN A 55 -9.04 -4.32 -16.46
N GLN A 56 -9.87 -4.79 -15.54
CA GLN A 56 -10.29 -4.00 -14.38
C GLN A 56 -9.11 -3.63 -13.46
N VAL A 57 -8.11 -4.51 -13.34
CA VAL A 57 -6.87 -4.20 -12.62
C VAL A 57 -6.10 -3.07 -13.30
N LEU A 58 -5.97 -3.10 -14.63
CA LEU A 58 -5.33 -2.01 -15.38
C LEU A 58 -6.08 -0.69 -15.20
N ASP A 59 -7.41 -0.69 -15.37
CA ASP A 59 -8.26 0.48 -15.22
C ASP A 59 -8.19 1.06 -13.79
N MET A 60 -8.11 0.18 -12.80
CA MET A 60 -7.92 0.54 -11.39
C MET A 60 -6.59 1.31 -11.18
N PHE A 61 -5.48 0.85 -11.78
CA PHE A 61 -4.21 1.54 -11.66
C PHE A 61 -4.15 2.84 -12.46
N GLU A 62 -4.78 2.91 -13.63
CA GLU A 62 -4.93 4.18 -14.36
C GLU A 62 -5.74 5.20 -13.55
N LYS A 63 -6.79 4.76 -12.86
CA LYS A 63 -7.55 5.61 -11.94
C LYS A 63 -6.71 6.09 -10.75
N SER A 64 -5.93 5.18 -10.13
CA SER A 64 -5.04 5.50 -9.03
C SER A 64 -4.02 6.60 -9.39
N LEU A 65 -3.49 6.53 -10.61
CA LEU A 65 -2.47 7.42 -11.14
C LEU A 65 -3.07 8.63 -11.90
N GLY A 66 -4.37 8.83 -11.82
CA GLY A 66 -5.10 9.83 -12.60
C GLY A 66 -5.00 11.26 -12.09
N SER A 67 -4.34 11.52 -10.95
CA SER A 67 -4.21 12.86 -10.36
C SER A 67 -3.50 13.84 -11.30
N ILE A 68 -3.74 15.15 -11.12
CA ILE A 68 -3.00 16.20 -11.85
C ILE A 68 -1.54 16.23 -11.40
N LEU A 69 -0.69 16.86 -12.21
CA LEU A 69 0.71 17.06 -11.83
C LEU A 69 0.81 18.11 -10.72
N GLN A 70 1.70 17.85 -9.77
CA GLN A 70 2.00 18.78 -8.70
C GLN A 70 2.76 19.98 -9.25
N VAL A 71 2.37 21.17 -8.81
CA VAL A 71 3.08 22.41 -9.14
C VAL A 71 3.49 23.14 -7.86
N ASP A 72 4.61 23.84 -7.93
CA ASP A 72 5.07 24.71 -6.85
C ASP A 72 4.29 26.05 -6.83
N LYS A 73 4.62 26.93 -5.89
CA LYS A 73 4.02 28.27 -5.74
C LYS A 73 4.17 29.17 -6.97
N ASP A 74 5.13 28.87 -7.84
CA ASP A 74 5.42 29.63 -9.05
C ASP A 74 4.80 28.97 -10.30
N GLY A 75 4.00 27.90 -10.11
CA GLY A 75 3.32 27.16 -11.17
C GLY A 75 4.21 26.18 -11.94
N LYS A 76 5.43 25.93 -11.46
CA LYS A 76 6.36 25.00 -12.07
C LYS A 76 6.11 23.59 -11.57
N THR A 77 6.13 22.61 -12.48
CA THR A 77 5.97 21.20 -12.15
C THR A 77 7.07 20.75 -11.16
N VAL A 78 6.64 20.11 -10.08
CA VAL A 78 7.54 19.49 -9.09
C VAL A 78 8.00 18.13 -9.63
N MET A 79 9.32 17.89 -9.53
CA MET A 79 9.94 16.64 -10.00
C MET A 79 10.42 15.80 -8.81
N ASP A 80 10.42 14.48 -8.99
CA ASP A 80 11.09 13.57 -8.07
C ASP A 80 12.61 13.58 -8.26
N GLU A 81 13.33 12.79 -7.48
CA GLU A 81 14.79 12.64 -7.54
C GLU A 81 15.30 12.07 -8.88
N ASN A 82 14.43 11.42 -9.65
CA ASN A 82 14.71 10.84 -10.96
C ASN A 82 14.30 11.76 -12.12
N GLY A 83 13.82 12.96 -11.81
CA GLY A 83 13.37 13.93 -12.80
C GLY A 83 12.00 13.57 -13.42
N GLN A 84 11.17 12.80 -12.74
CA GLN A 84 9.81 12.52 -13.15
C GLN A 84 8.82 13.47 -12.47
N PRO A 85 7.80 13.98 -13.18
CA PRO A 85 6.77 14.82 -12.59
C PRO A 85 6.05 14.12 -11.43
N LEU A 86 5.90 14.79 -10.30
CA LEU A 86 5.10 14.30 -9.19
C LEU A 86 3.60 14.52 -9.44
N LEU A 87 2.79 13.62 -8.91
CA LEU A 87 1.33 13.76 -8.87
C LEU A 87 0.90 14.54 -7.63
N GLU A 88 -0.14 15.34 -7.76
CA GLU A 88 -0.82 15.90 -6.59
C GLU A 88 -1.30 14.78 -5.68
N PRO A 89 -1.11 14.91 -4.36
CA PRO A 89 -1.57 13.93 -3.40
C PRO A 89 -3.07 13.66 -3.54
N SER A 90 -3.44 12.39 -3.54
CA SER A 90 -4.83 11.96 -3.67
C SER A 90 -5.13 10.86 -2.66
N GLY A 91 -6.25 10.99 -1.95
CA GLY A 91 -6.75 9.94 -1.07
C GLY A 91 -7.04 8.64 -1.83
N GLY A 92 -7.35 8.72 -3.11
CA GLY A 92 -7.58 7.56 -3.97
C GLY A 92 -6.31 6.86 -4.46
N PHE A 93 -5.10 7.40 -4.23
CA PHE A 93 -3.88 6.73 -4.63
C PHE A 93 -3.71 5.39 -3.89
N LEU A 94 -3.46 4.31 -4.65
CA LEU A 94 -3.44 2.96 -4.11
C LEU A 94 -2.07 2.56 -3.57
N GLN A 95 -2.11 1.98 -2.38
CA GLN A 95 -1.04 1.22 -1.76
C GLN A 95 -1.21 -0.24 -2.15
N VAL A 96 -0.15 -0.91 -2.59
CA VAL A 96 -0.26 -2.21 -3.25
C VAL A 96 0.61 -3.29 -2.62
N SER A 97 0.17 -4.54 -2.73
CA SER A 97 0.96 -5.74 -2.40
C SER A 97 0.59 -6.89 -3.33
N GLY A 98 1.52 -7.80 -3.61
CA GLY A 98 1.35 -8.87 -4.59
C GLY A 98 1.48 -8.41 -6.05
N VAL A 99 1.78 -7.13 -6.29
CA VAL A 99 1.82 -6.54 -7.63
C VAL A 99 2.93 -5.51 -7.73
N LYS A 100 3.50 -5.33 -8.93
CA LYS A 100 4.37 -4.21 -9.30
C LYS A 100 3.71 -3.42 -10.43
N VAL A 101 3.69 -2.09 -10.30
CA VAL A 101 3.10 -1.18 -11.29
C VAL A 101 4.18 -0.21 -11.76
N TYR A 102 4.44 -0.19 -13.05
CA TYR A 102 5.37 0.75 -13.69
C TYR A 102 4.56 1.83 -14.40
N TYR A 103 4.86 3.07 -14.15
CA TYR A 103 4.11 4.19 -14.71
C TYR A 103 4.98 5.38 -15.07
N ASP A 104 4.49 6.20 -16.00
CA ASP A 104 5.14 7.44 -16.44
C ASP A 104 4.16 8.62 -16.30
N THR A 105 4.49 9.55 -15.43
CA THR A 105 3.69 10.76 -15.19
C THR A 105 3.82 11.82 -16.30
N ASN A 106 4.76 11.65 -17.23
CA ASN A 106 4.84 12.48 -18.44
C ASN A 106 3.70 12.15 -19.42
N LEU A 107 3.05 11.01 -19.26
CA LEU A 107 1.92 10.60 -20.09
C LEU A 107 0.60 11.19 -19.57
N PRO A 108 -0.39 11.36 -20.44
CA PRO A 108 -1.72 11.82 -20.03
C PRO A 108 -2.37 10.89 -19.01
N SER A 109 -3.18 11.44 -18.10
CA SER A 109 -4.03 10.66 -17.22
C SER A 109 -4.87 9.64 -18.02
N GLY A 110 -4.96 8.41 -17.51
CA GLY A 110 -5.59 7.28 -18.19
C GLY A 110 -4.70 6.56 -19.20
N LYS A 111 -3.41 6.93 -19.31
CA LYS A 111 -2.41 6.30 -20.17
C LYS A 111 -1.02 6.24 -19.50
N ARG A 112 -0.99 6.30 -18.16
CA ARG A 112 0.25 6.38 -17.38
C ARG A 112 0.84 5.02 -17.06
N VAL A 113 0.03 3.99 -16.98
CA VAL A 113 0.49 2.63 -16.68
C VAL A 113 1.20 2.03 -17.87
N LEU A 114 2.48 1.73 -17.72
CA LEU A 114 3.29 1.10 -18.76
C LEU A 114 3.28 -0.42 -18.65
N ALA A 115 3.29 -0.92 -17.41
CA ALA A 115 3.29 -2.35 -17.14
C ALA A 115 2.74 -2.65 -15.75
N VAL A 116 2.11 -3.81 -15.63
CA VAL A 116 1.71 -4.39 -14.34
C VAL A 116 2.22 -5.83 -14.31
N GLN A 117 2.84 -6.21 -13.20
CA GLN A 117 3.25 -7.59 -12.94
C GLN A 117 2.60 -8.07 -11.65
N VAL A 118 2.04 -9.28 -11.67
CA VAL A 118 1.40 -9.92 -10.51
C VAL A 118 2.29 -11.04 -10.01
N LYS A 119 2.41 -11.15 -8.69
CA LYS A 119 3.22 -12.18 -8.03
C LYS A 119 2.56 -13.54 -8.17
N ASN A 120 3.28 -14.50 -8.73
CA ASN A 120 2.86 -15.90 -8.83
C ASN A 120 2.92 -16.58 -7.45
N HIS A 121 1.91 -17.36 -7.10
CA HIS A 121 1.83 -18.08 -5.83
C HIS A 121 2.76 -19.29 -5.75
N THR A 122 3.19 -19.83 -6.90
CA THR A 122 3.97 -21.08 -6.94
C THR A 122 5.43 -20.85 -6.60
N ASP A 123 6.04 -19.85 -7.21
CA ASP A 123 7.48 -19.57 -7.10
C ASP A 123 7.81 -18.15 -6.62
N GLY A 124 6.78 -17.31 -6.47
CA GLY A 124 6.93 -15.93 -6.04
C GLY A 124 7.45 -14.97 -7.12
N ALA A 125 7.65 -15.45 -8.34
CA ALA A 125 8.05 -14.61 -9.48
C ALA A 125 6.96 -13.60 -9.84
N TYR A 126 7.35 -12.48 -10.44
CA TYR A 126 6.41 -11.49 -10.96
C TYR A 126 6.18 -11.72 -12.43
N GLU A 127 4.94 -12.01 -12.81
CA GLU A 127 4.50 -12.28 -14.19
C GLU A 127 3.69 -11.10 -14.72
N LYS A 128 3.76 -10.88 -16.03
CA LYS A 128 2.97 -9.85 -16.70
C LYS A 128 1.47 -10.08 -16.47
N LEU A 129 0.75 -9.01 -16.15
CA LEU A 129 -0.71 -9.04 -16.03
C LEU A 129 -1.36 -9.54 -17.31
N ASP A 130 -2.18 -10.57 -17.21
CA ASP A 130 -3.04 -11.04 -18.29
C ASP A 130 -4.41 -10.35 -18.19
N LEU A 131 -4.75 -9.54 -19.18
CA LEU A 131 -5.97 -8.74 -19.17
C LEU A 131 -7.25 -9.59 -19.20
N SER A 132 -7.18 -10.80 -19.68
CA SER A 132 -8.32 -11.74 -19.80
C SER A 132 -8.50 -12.64 -18.57
N LYS A 133 -7.46 -12.79 -17.76
CA LYS A 133 -7.47 -13.62 -16.55
C LYS A 133 -8.29 -12.97 -15.45
N THR A 134 -8.92 -13.79 -14.62
CA THR A 134 -9.55 -13.37 -13.35
C THR A 134 -8.53 -13.44 -12.22
N TYR A 135 -8.51 -12.40 -11.38
CA TYR A 135 -7.67 -12.27 -10.21
C TYR A 135 -8.52 -12.09 -8.96
N TYR A 136 -8.03 -12.59 -7.82
CA TYR A 136 -8.61 -12.35 -6.51
C TYR A 136 -7.97 -11.10 -5.89
N LEU A 137 -8.74 -10.02 -5.86
CA LEU A 137 -8.33 -8.73 -5.32
C LEU A 137 -8.83 -8.59 -3.88
N THR A 138 -7.91 -8.39 -2.95
CA THR A 138 -8.24 -8.03 -1.56
C THR A 138 -8.08 -6.52 -1.36
N THR A 139 -9.09 -5.90 -0.80
CA THR A 139 -9.12 -4.47 -0.51
C THR A 139 -9.99 -4.21 0.74
N ASN A 140 -10.39 -2.97 0.98
CA ASN A 140 -11.39 -2.65 1.98
C ASN A 140 -12.80 -2.64 1.37
N ASP A 141 -13.83 -2.78 2.21
CA ASP A 141 -15.24 -2.78 1.82
C ASP A 141 -15.66 -1.50 1.09
N PHE A 142 -15.07 -0.34 1.45
CA PHE A 142 -15.31 0.94 0.79
C PHE A 142 -14.85 0.94 -0.68
N LEU A 143 -13.61 0.52 -0.96
CA LEU A 143 -13.12 0.39 -2.34
C LEU A 143 -13.85 -0.72 -3.10
N ALA A 144 -14.11 -1.86 -2.45
CA ALA A 144 -14.87 -2.96 -3.05
C ALA A 144 -16.29 -2.56 -3.47
N ALA A 145 -16.85 -1.51 -2.85
CA ALA A 145 -18.13 -0.90 -3.23
C ALA A 145 -18.01 0.23 -4.27
N GLY A 146 -16.82 0.46 -4.83
CA GLY A 146 -16.59 1.54 -5.81
C GLY A 146 -16.23 2.89 -5.19
N GLY A 147 -15.89 2.93 -3.90
CA GLY A 147 -15.45 4.15 -3.21
C GLY A 147 -14.27 4.84 -3.90
N ASP A 148 -14.04 6.11 -3.63
CA ASP A 148 -13.01 6.95 -4.29
C ASP A 148 -13.10 6.97 -5.83
N GLY A 149 -14.27 6.60 -6.39
CA GLY A 149 -14.51 6.54 -7.82
C GLY A 149 -13.91 5.32 -8.52
N TYR A 150 -13.63 4.24 -7.79
CA TYR A 150 -13.21 2.95 -8.34
C TYR A 150 -14.40 2.14 -8.87
N SER A 151 -15.18 2.72 -9.76
CA SER A 151 -16.43 2.14 -10.30
C SER A 151 -16.23 0.81 -11.05
N MET A 152 -14.99 0.47 -11.43
CA MET A 152 -14.66 -0.82 -12.03
C MET A 152 -14.63 -1.95 -11.00
N LEU A 153 -14.56 -1.63 -9.69
CA LEU A 153 -14.60 -2.61 -8.61
C LEU A 153 -16.04 -2.88 -8.18
N GLY A 154 -16.34 -4.07 -7.69
CA GLY A 154 -17.68 -4.45 -7.24
C GLY A 154 -17.96 -5.94 -7.44
N GLY A 155 -19.24 -6.29 -7.43
CA GLY A 155 -19.69 -7.68 -7.61
C GLY A 155 -19.80 -8.46 -6.31
N VAL A 156 -19.76 -9.80 -6.44
CA VAL A 156 -19.79 -10.70 -5.29
C VAL A 156 -18.51 -10.55 -4.49
N ARG A 157 -18.65 -10.44 -3.18
CA ARG A 157 -17.54 -10.22 -2.27
C ARG A 157 -17.59 -11.18 -1.08
N GLU A 158 -16.42 -11.52 -0.60
CA GLU A 158 -16.22 -12.23 0.66
C GLU A 158 -15.64 -11.22 1.67
N GLU A 159 -16.28 -11.11 2.85
CA GLU A 159 -15.87 -10.16 3.87
C GLU A 159 -15.08 -10.87 4.98
N GLY A 160 -13.97 -10.27 5.38
CA GLY A 160 -13.11 -10.68 6.48
C GLY A 160 -13.26 -9.77 7.71
N PRO A 161 -12.30 -9.80 8.63
CA PRO A 161 -12.28 -8.97 9.82
C PRO A 161 -12.12 -7.48 9.47
N SER A 162 -12.25 -6.63 10.50
CA SER A 162 -11.88 -5.23 10.35
C SER A 162 -10.38 -5.07 10.04
N MET A 163 -10.04 -4.03 9.27
CA MET A 163 -8.66 -3.77 8.86
C MET A 163 -7.73 -3.53 10.04
N ASP A 164 -8.21 -2.84 11.08
CA ASP A 164 -7.46 -2.58 12.31
C ASP A 164 -7.16 -3.89 13.07
N ALA A 165 -8.12 -4.81 13.18
CA ALA A 165 -7.89 -6.11 13.80
C ALA A 165 -6.87 -6.95 13.02
N ALA A 166 -7.00 -7.02 11.70
CA ALA A 166 -6.05 -7.75 10.85
C ALA A 166 -4.66 -7.11 10.86
N PHE A 167 -4.57 -5.78 10.93
CA PHE A 167 -3.30 -5.07 11.08
C PHE A 167 -2.66 -5.32 12.44
N GLU A 168 -3.49 -5.32 13.51
CA GLU A 168 -3.05 -5.71 14.85
C GLU A 168 -2.42 -7.10 14.86
N ASP A 169 -3.12 -8.09 14.26
CA ASP A 169 -2.62 -9.47 14.21
C ASP A 169 -1.35 -9.60 13.35
N TYR A 170 -1.26 -8.86 12.27
CA TYR A 170 -0.05 -8.78 11.46
C TYR A 170 1.14 -8.25 12.26
N LEU A 171 0.97 -7.16 13.01
CA LEU A 171 2.03 -6.56 13.83
C LEU A 171 2.56 -7.49 14.92
N LYS A 172 1.76 -8.44 15.40
CA LYS A 172 2.16 -9.45 16.41
C LYS A 172 3.16 -10.46 15.87
N THR A 173 3.11 -10.76 14.58
CA THR A 173 3.84 -11.86 13.94
C THR A 173 4.88 -11.42 12.92
N ALA A 174 4.78 -10.18 12.41
CA ALA A 174 5.66 -9.68 11.38
C ALA A 174 7.07 -9.37 11.91
N ASP A 175 8.08 -9.64 11.08
CA ASP A 175 9.41 -9.05 11.28
C ASP A 175 9.35 -7.57 10.89
N LEU A 176 9.29 -6.69 11.90
CA LEU A 176 9.17 -5.25 11.70
C LEU A 176 10.48 -4.59 11.25
N ASN A 177 11.63 -5.26 11.38
CA ASN A 177 12.92 -4.73 10.94
C ASN A 177 12.95 -4.47 9.43
N GLN A 178 12.15 -5.21 8.65
CA GLN A 178 11.99 -5.00 7.21
C GLN A 178 11.46 -3.61 6.84
N TYR A 179 10.86 -2.89 7.81
CA TYR A 179 10.29 -1.54 7.63
C TYR A 179 11.17 -0.42 8.19
N GLU A 180 12.36 -0.73 8.72
CA GLU A 180 13.28 0.29 9.25
C GLU A 180 13.81 1.25 8.18
N LYS A 181 13.85 0.79 6.94
CA LYS A 181 14.32 1.58 5.79
C LYS A 181 13.24 1.63 4.72
N ILE A 182 13.24 2.72 3.96
CA ILE A 182 12.44 2.79 2.74
C ILE A 182 12.83 1.60 1.87
N ASN A 183 11.83 0.80 1.48
CA ASN A 183 12.06 -0.35 0.62
C ASN A 183 12.49 0.15 -0.78
N PRO A 184 13.74 -0.10 -1.20
CA PRO A 184 14.23 0.30 -2.52
C PRO A 184 13.48 -0.43 -3.65
N ASN A 185 12.85 -1.57 -3.33
CA ASN A 185 12.01 -2.33 -4.26
C ASN A 185 10.56 -1.83 -4.15
N SER A 186 10.34 -0.52 -4.39
CA SER A 186 8.99 0.03 -4.49
C SER A 186 8.13 -0.83 -5.43
N ARG A 187 6.85 -0.99 -5.07
CA ARG A 187 5.88 -1.74 -5.87
C ARG A 187 5.13 -0.85 -6.86
N THR A 188 5.11 0.45 -6.63
CA THR A 188 4.59 1.47 -7.55
C THR A 188 5.75 2.32 -8.01
N ILE A 189 6.20 2.11 -9.25
CA ILE A 189 7.53 2.49 -9.74
C ILE A 189 7.38 3.53 -10.84
N SER A 190 7.82 4.77 -10.55
CA SER A 190 7.89 5.85 -11.53
C SER A 190 9.07 5.63 -12.47
N VAL A 191 8.82 5.67 -13.77
CA VAL A 191 9.83 5.46 -14.81
C VAL A 191 9.56 6.41 -15.98
N ASN A 192 10.58 6.61 -16.82
CA ASN A 192 10.41 7.34 -18.08
C ASN A 192 10.14 6.35 -19.23
N SER A 193 8.99 6.50 -19.89
CA SER A 193 8.55 5.61 -20.97
C SER A 193 9.52 5.55 -22.15
N LYS A 194 10.29 6.63 -22.38
CA LYS A 194 11.29 6.67 -23.48
C LYS A 194 12.43 5.67 -23.27
N ASN A 195 12.74 5.36 -22.00
CA ASN A 195 13.85 4.49 -21.63
C ASN A 195 13.37 3.21 -20.92
N PHE A 196 12.04 3.03 -20.81
CA PHE A 196 11.48 1.89 -20.10
C PHE A 196 11.58 0.63 -20.95
N THR A 197 12.22 -0.37 -20.40
CA THR A 197 12.18 -1.75 -20.90
C THR A 197 11.50 -2.58 -19.82
N MET A 198 10.50 -3.37 -20.20
CA MET A 198 9.84 -4.30 -19.30
C MET A 198 10.92 -5.15 -18.61
N PRO A 199 10.98 -5.18 -17.26
CA PRO A 199 11.84 -6.15 -16.61
C PRO A 199 11.45 -7.53 -17.12
N GLU A 200 12.39 -8.27 -17.68
CA GLU A 200 12.17 -9.66 -18.06
C GLU A 200 11.63 -10.38 -16.83
N GLU A 201 10.73 -11.34 -17.03
CA GLU A 201 10.22 -12.19 -15.97
C GLU A 201 11.43 -12.68 -15.18
N GLN A 202 11.67 -12.12 -14.00
CA GLN A 202 12.81 -12.49 -13.18
C GLN A 202 12.56 -13.90 -12.68
N GLY A 203 12.83 -14.85 -13.55
CA GLY A 203 12.91 -16.23 -13.20
C GLY A 203 14.01 -16.40 -12.17
N LYS A 204 13.62 -16.79 -10.97
CA LYS A 204 14.45 -17.24 -9.85
C LYS A 204 15.34 -16.14 -9.25
N GLU A 205 14.89 -15.57 -8.14
CA GLU A 205 15.84 -15.22 -7.10
C GLU A 205 16.82 -16.41 -6.97
N GLN A 206 18.08 -16.16 -7.30
CA GLN A 206 19.13 -17.14 -6.98
C GLN A 206 19.07 -17.36 -5.49
N ASN A 207 18.48 -18.48 -5.10
CA ASN A 207 18.65 -19.02 -3.77
C ASN A 207 20.17 -19.05 -3.53
N PRO A 208 20.71 -18.36 -2.52
CA PRO A 208 22.14 -18.45 -2.25
C PRO A 208 22.48 -19.91 -2.12
N ALA A 209 23.48 -20.34 -2.89
CA ALA A 209 23.89 -21.72 -3.03
C ALA A 209 23.89 -22.41 -1.67
N LYS A 210 23.11 -23.51 -1.59
CA LYS A 210 23.10 -24.43 -0.46
C LYS A 210 24.55 -24.86 -0.20
N PRO A 211 25.11 -24.58 0.97
CA PRO A 211 26.46 -25.12 1.29
C PRO A 211 26.39 -26.63 1.25
N GLU A 212 27.33 -27.21 0.57
CA GLU A 212 27.57 -28.64 0.51
C GLU A 212 27.67 -29.22 1.92
N LYS A 213 27.07 -30.38 2.12
CA LYS A 213 27.01 -31.08 3.40
C LYS A 213 28.40 -31.40 3.90
N ASP A 214 28.79 -30.82 5.04
CA ASP A 214 29.74 -31.44 5.94
C ASP A 214 29.08 -31.66 7.30
N GLN A 215 29.21 -32.88 7.71
CA GLN A 215 28.90 -33.64 8.94
C GLN A 215 28.40 -32.88 10.20
N VAL A 216 27.21 -33.29 10.55
CA VAL A 216 26.64 -33.59 11.89
C VAL A 216 27.45 -33.16 13.11
N THR A 217 26.96 -32.12 13.78
CA THR A 217 26.96 -32.02 15.24
C THR A 217 25.61 -31.48 15.70
N ASN A 218 25.08 -32.07 16.78
CA ASN A 218 23.74 -31.95 17.33
C ASN A 218 23.22 -30.51 17.52
N PRO A 219 21.92 -30.26 17.31
CA PRO A 219 21.36 -28.93 17.40
C PRO A 219 21.12 -28.51 18.85
N THR A 220 21.67 -27.38 19.21
CA THR A 220 21.23 -26.60 20.38
C THR A 220 19.86 -25.97 20.04
N GLN A 221 18.92 -26.13 20.96
CA GLN A 221 17.51 -25.65 20.82
C GLN A 221 17.42 -24.17 20.42
N PRO A 222 16.43 -23.80 19.61
CA PRO A 222 16.17 -22.40 19.34
C PRO A 222 15.67 -21.70 20.59
N THR A 223 16.30 -20.60 20.94
CA THR A 223 15.88 -19.72 22.02
C THR A 223 14.57 -19.05 21.60
N THR A 224 13.47 -19.50 22.18
CA THR A 224 12.18 -18.82 22.05
C THR A 224 12.26 -17.47 22.73
N VAL A 225 12.18 -16.40 21.96
CA VAL A 225 11.95 -15.06 22.51
C VAL A 225 10.52 -15.05 23.02
N LYS A 226 10.35 -15.08 24.35
CA LYS A 226 9.05 -14.88 24.97
C LYS A 226 8.64 -13.43 24.77
N VAL A 227 7.57 -13.22 24.04
CA VAL A 227 6.87 -11.94 23.96
C VAL A 227 5.94 -11.89 25.17
N ASP A 228 6.24 -11.06 26.16
CA ASP A 228 5.38 -10.89 27.34
C ASP A 228 4.17 -10.02 26.97
N TYR A 229 3.03 -10.66 26.85
CA TYR A 229 1.74 -9.96 26.73
C TYR A 229 1.24 -9.56 28.14
N LYS A 230 1.14 -8.27 28.40
CA LYS A 230 0.27 -7.79 29.46
C LYS A 230 -1.12 -7.55 28.87
N ALA A 231 -2.04 -8.43 29.22
CA ALA A 231 -3.45 -8.26 28.90
C ALA A 231 -3.98 -7.05 29.66
N ALA A 232 -4.39 -6.02 28.97
CA ALA A 232 -5.47 -5.07 29.17
C ALA A 232 -5.37 -3.79 28.32
N ASP A 233 -4.17 -3.19 28.07
CA ASP A 233 -4.13 -1.83 27.51
C ASP A 233 -3.06 -1.57 26.43
N GLY A 234 -2.78 -2.51 25.55
CA GLY A 234 -1.95 -2.21 24.38
C GLY A 234 -0.83 -3.18 24.10
N PHE A 235 -0.40 -3.19 22.85
CA PHE A 235 0.80 -3.87 22.42
C PHE A 235 2.03 -3.14 22.91
N THR A 236 2.92 -3.83 23.57
CA THR A 236 4.27 -3.33 23.75
C THR A 236 5.21 -4.19 22.93
N ASN A 237 5.46 -3.80 21.70
CA ASN A 237 6.55 -4.37 20.91
C ASN A 237 7.68 -3.34 20.87
N LYS A 238 8.86 -3.72 21.34
CA LYS A 238 10.05 -2.86 21.34
C LYS A 238 10.69 -2.74 19.95
N THR A 239 9.98 -3.14 18.91
CA THR A 239 10.52 -3.16 17.57
C THR A 239 10.30 -1.80 16.90
N THR A 240 11.33 -1.29 16.33
CA THR A 240 11.38 -0.06 15.56
C THR A 240 10.58 -0.21 14.28
N VAL A 241 9.51 0.54 14.11
CA VAL A 241 8.79 0.61 12.83
C VAL A 241 9.28 1.84 12.08
N ALA A 242 9.52 1.69 10.79
CA ALA A 242 9.95 2.78 9.94
C ALA A 242 8.97 3.95 9.95
N GLU A 243 9.48 5.16 9.90
CA GLU A 243 8.70 6.41 9.94
C GLU A 243 7.64 6.52 8.84
N LYS A 244 7.65 5.65 7.84
CA LYS A 244 6.72 5.68 6.71
C LYS A 244 6.17 4.28 6.40
N LEU A 245 4.95 4.00 6.83
CA LEU A 245 4.09 2.98 6.23
C LEU A 245 3.45 3.47 4.92
N LEU A 246 3.61 4.73 4.58
CA LEU A 246 3.11 5.32 3.34
C LEU A 246 4.18 5.21 2.24
N PRO A 247 3.83 4.87 1.02
CA PRO A 247 4.76 4.89 -0.10
C PRO A 247 5.18 6.30 -0.42
N ASN A 248 6.34 6.39 -0.99
CA ASN A 248 6.99 7.61 -1.41
C ASN A 248 6.27 8.23 -2.61
N THR A 249 5.16 8.90 -2.35
CA THR A 249 4.51 9.77 -3.33
C THR A 249 4.59 11.20 -2.81
N GLY A 250 5.70 11.86 -3.08
CA GLY A 250 5.87 13.26 -2.73
C GLY A 250 6.30 13.50 -1.28
N SER A 251 7.12 14.50 -1.12
CA SER A 251 7.77 14.95 0.10
C SER A 251 6.87 15.05 1.33
N GLU A 252 7.46 15.01 2.52
CA GLU A 252 6.83 15.19 3.83
C GLU A 252 5.90 16.41 3.95
N GLN A 253 6.05 17.39 3.06
CA GLN A 253 5.20 18.58 3.02
C GLN A 253 3.77 18.31 2.52
N SER A 254 3.52 17.25 1.75
CA SER A 254 2.20 17.01 1.15
C SER A 254 1.15 16.51 2.15
N ILE A 255 1.55 15.83 3.23
CA ILE A 255 0.63 15.37 4.29
C ILE A 255 0.17 16.53 5.16
N PHE A 256 1.04 17.51 5.41
CA PHE A 256 0.70 18.71 6.20
C PHE A 256 -0.33 19.61 5.50
N MET A 257 -0.26 19.70 4.16
CA MET A 257 -1.17 20.55 3.39
C MET A 257 -2.59 20.00 3.29
N THR A 258 -2.76 18.67 3.27
CA THR A 258 -4.12 18.06 3.19
C THR A 258 -4.89 18.26 4.50
N VAL A 259 -4.23 18.22 5.64
CA VAL A 259 -4.85 18.51 6.96
C VAL A 259 -5.15 20.00 7.09
N LEU A 260 -4.27 20.88 6.60
CA LEU A 260 -4.47 22.34 6.65
C LEU A 260 -5.61 22.81 5.71
N GLY A 261 -5.76 22.20 4.53
CA GLY A 261 -6.84 22.50 3.59
C GLY A 261 -8.24 22.20 4.14
N MET A 262 -8.39 21.12 4.92
CA MET A 262 -9.66 20.81 5.58
C MET A 262 -10.01 21.80 6.70
N PHE A 263 -9.03 22.32 7.43
CA PHE A 263 -9.30 23.32 8.48
C PHE A 263 -9.64 24.71 7.91
N LEU A 264 -9.06 25.11 6.80
CA LEU A 264 -9.37 26.40 6.17
C LEU A 264 -10.76 26.41 5.51
N GLY A 265 -11.23 25.28 4.96
CA GLY A 265 -12.59 25.17 4.38
C GLY A 265 -13.70 25.34 5.44
N ILE A 266 -13.50 24.84 6.65
CA ILE A 266 -14.48 24.96 7.76
C ILE A 266 -14.51 26.40 8.32
N THR A 267 -13.37 27.09 8.33
CA THR A 267 -13.30 28.48 8.83
C THR A 267 -13.95 29.48 7.89
N VAL A 268 -13.86 29.29 6.58
CA VAL A 268 -14.48 30.17 5.60
C VAL A 268 -16.03 30.03 5.58
N LEU A 269 -16.56 28.83 5.81
CA LEU A 269 -18.02 28.62 5.92
C LEU A 269 -18.61 29.20 7.22
N TRP A 270 -17.79 29.34 8.27
CA TRP A 270 -18.26 29.92 9.54
C TRP A 270 -18.26 31.45 9.54
N THR A 271 -17.35 32.08 8.80
CA THR A 271 -17.29 33.55 8.70
C THR A 271 -18.34 34.15 7.76
N SER A 272 -18.75 33.44 6.69
CA SER A 272 -19.80 33.93 5.80
C SER A 272 -21.21 33.87 6.38
N ARG A 273 -21.45 33.07 7.44
CA ARG A 273 -22.75 33.05 8.15
C ARG A 273 -22.94 34.17 9.18
N LYS A 274 -21.91 34.95 9.47
CA LYS A 274 -21.99 36.05 10.47
C LYS A 274 -22.24 37.44 9.87
N GLN A 275 -22.33 37.56 8.55
CA GLN A 275 -22.60 38.85 7.89
C GLN A 275 -24.05 39.03 7.41
N GLU A 276 -24.94 38.05 7.61
CA GLU A 276 -26.35 38.18 7.32
C GLU A 276 -27.24 38.15 8.58
N LYS A 277 -26.94 39.07 9.52
CA LYS A 277 -27.94 39.51 10.53
C LYS A 277 -27.68 40.95 10.93
#